data_d16e0d648b661192b09fb412796d813b
#
_entry.id   d16e0d648b661192b09fb412796d813b
#
_cell.length_a   1.000
_cell.length_b   1.000
_cell.length_c   1.000
_cell.angle_alpha   90.00
_cell.angle_beta   90.00
_cell.angle_gamma   90.00
#
_symmetry.space_group_name_H-M   'P 1'
#
loop_
_entity.id
_entity.type
_entity.pdbx_description
1 polymer ?
#
loop_
_entity_poly.entity_id
_entity_poly.type
_entity_poly.pdbx_seq_one_letter_code
_entity_poly.pdbx_strand_id
1 'polypeptide(L)'
;MQDRHVGRRPLGPRRPWQLRLLLALACAAAFVSPIEATRAADYPSRPVRLFVPYGAGGVGDLTMRLLARKLSEQVKQQFVIENRPGAGGILAMTEVLRAGADGYALGEVGNGQAISASLFNKLPFDVLRDFTPVSVAAFFEMLLAVPGNSPFRSLKDIVEAAKRSPGKLNLGAINPGSTQNLSAHLFQQVTGADFALVTYRTTPELLTAMLRGEIDLAFDYYAGLISEIDSGKMRILATSGEERNPLLKDVPTAKDAGFPQYVVVGWNGIAAPAATAPDVVKVLNAEINRALAAPDLQEQARRLGLDARGTTPQEMRDRLSADIAKWRGVIEKAGIPKQ
;
A
#
# COMPACT_ATOMS: atom_id res chain seq x y z
N MET A 1 -90.29 -48.03 -24.50
CA MET A 1 -89.48 -47.89 -23.27
C MET A 1 -88.03 -47.85 -23.73
N GLN A 2 -87.38 -46.73 -23.74
CA GLN A 2 -86.05 -46.47 -24.33
C GLN A 2 -85.05 -46.39 -23.23
N ASP A 3 -84.12 -47.31 -23.20
CA ASP A 3 -82.92 -47.23 -22.36
C ASP A 3 -81.84 -46.39 -23.02
N ARG A 4 -81.41 -45.34 -22.35
CA ARG A 4 -80.29 -44.51 -22.78
C ARG A 4 -78.99 -44.99 -22.12
N HIS A 5 -78.12 -45.65 -22.89
CA HIS A 5 -76.76 -45.94 -22.51
C HIS A 5 -75.89 -44.66 -22.55
N VAL A 6 -75.34 -44.27 -21.38
CA VAL A 6 -74.34 -43.22 -21.26
C VAL A 6 -72.94 -43.81 -21.48
N GLY A 7 -72.34 -43.54 -22.61
CA GLY A 7 -71.03 -44.01 -22.97
C GLY A 7 -69.90 -43.26 -22.15
N ARG A 8 -69.13 -44.00 -21.37
CA ARG A 8 -67.91 -43.54 -20.78
C ARG A 8 -66.82 -43.55 -21.84
N ARG A 9 -66.18 -42.34 -22.11
CA ARG A 9 -64.98 -42.24 -22.94
C ARG A 9 -63.75 -42.70 -22.16
N PRO A 10 -62.88 -43.56 -22.73
CA PRO A 10 -61.61 -43.94 -22.08
C PRO A 10 -60.59 -42.79 -22.12
N LEU A 11 -59.93 -42.57 -20.99
CA LEU A 11 -58.77 -41.65 -20.89
C LEU A 11 -57.62 -42.31 -21.67
N GLY A 12 -57.12 -41.63 -22.71
CA GLY A 12 -55.99 -42.07 -23.50
C GLY A 12 -54.65 -42.11 -22.71
N PRO A 13 -53.70 -42.94 -23.13
CA PRO A 13 -52.46 -43.13 -22.43
C PRO A 13 -51.63 -41.82 -22.42
N ARG A 14 -51.30 -41.32 -21.22
CA ARG A 14 -50.41 -40.19 -21.04
C ARG A 14 -49.01 -40.54 -21.56
N ARG A 15 -48.50 -39.80 -22.53
CA ARG A 15 -47.21 -40.03 -23.20
C ARG A 15 -46.05 -39.89 -22.20
N PRO A 16 -45.18 -40.92 -22.05
CA PRO A 16 -44.10 -40.95 -21.02
C PRO A 16 -43.03 -39.87 -21.15
N TRP A 17 -42.98 -39.18 -22.29
CA TRP A 17 -42.03 -38.10 -22.50
C TRP A 17 -42.37 -36.81 -21.74
N GLN A 18 -43.63 -36.52 -21.45
CA GLN A 18 -44.07 -35.37 -20.67
C GLN A 18 -43.67 -35.48 -19.20
N LEU A 19 -43.62 -36.69 -18.65
CA LEU A 19 -43.12 -36.94 -17.28
C LEU A 19 -41.59 -36.75 -17.18
N ARG A 20 -40.85 -37.09 -18.24
CA ARG A 20 -39.39 -36.92 -18.31
C ARG A 20 -38.98 -35.46 -18.44
N LEU A 21 -39.77 -34.65 -19.15
CA LEU A 21 -39.54 -33.20 -19.26
C LEU A 21 -39.78 -32.49 -17.93
N LEU A 22 -40.80 -32.85 -17.18
CA LEU A 22 -41.10 -32.29 -15.86
C LEU A 22 -40.07 -32.69 -14.81
N LEU A 23 -39.51 -33.90 -14.84
CA LEU A 23 -38.40 -34.29 -13.98
C LEU A 23 -37.08 -33.58 -14.34
N ALA A 24 -36.80 -33.37 -15.63
CA ALA A 24 -35.62 -32.64 -16.06
C ALA A 24 -35.67 -31.16 -15.68
N LEU A 25 -36.81 -30.50 -15.74
CA LEU A 25 -37.01 -29.15 -15.26
C LEU A 25 -36.88 -29.02 -13.72
N ALA A 26 -37.38 -30.01 -12.98
CA ALA A 26 -37.25 -30.05 -11.51
C ALA A 26 -35.81 -30.26 -11.05
N CYS A 27 -34.99 -31.05 -11.75
CA CYS A 27 -33.57 -31.22 -11.46
C CYS A 27 -32.73 -29.98 -11.82
N ALA A 28 -33.10 -29.25 -12.89
CA ALA A 28 -32.42 -28.01 -13.25
C ALA A 28 -32.66 -26.86 -12.25
N ALA A 29 -33.82 -26.81 -11.60
CA ALA A 29 -34.17 -25.84 -10.57
C ALA A 29 -33.46 -26.10 -9.22
N ALA A 30 -32.99 -27.32 -8.96
CA ALA A 30 -32.33 -27.68 -7.70
C ALA A 30 -30.83 -27.28 -7.63
N PHE A 31 -30.21 -26.86 -8.74
CA PHE A 31 -28.79 -26.44 -8.79
C PHE A 31 -28.56 -24.94 -8.80
N VAL A 32 -29.61 -24.13 -8.68
CA VAL A 32 -29.43 -22.71 -8.36
C VAL A 32 -29.26 -22.63 -6.84
N SER A 33 -28.08 -23.04 -6.33
CA SER A 33 -27.66 -22.66 -4.99
C SER A 33 -27.68 -21.13 -4.96
N PRO A 34 -28.42 -20.49 -4.04
CA PRO A 34 -28.26 -19.05 -3.84
C PRO A 34 -26.78 -18.86 -3.51
N ILE A 35 -26.07 -18.06 -4.30
CA ILE A 35 -24.83 -17.44 -3.84
C ILE A 35 -25.30 -16.65 -2.63
N GLU A 36 -25.05 -17.20 -1.42
CA GLU A 36 -25.26 -16.47 -0.18
C GLU A 36 -24.39 -15.22 -0.29
N ALA A 37 -25.00 -14.11 -0.68
CA ALA A 37 -24.42 -12.81 -0.53
C ALA A 37 -24.11 -12.69 0.97
N THR A 38 -22.83 -12.83 1.35
CA THR A 38 -22.35 -12.71 2.72
C THR A 38 -22.96 -11.45 3.29
N ARG A 39 -23.93 -11.60 4.21
CA ARG A 39 -24.57 -10.45 4.82
C ARG A 39 -23.47 -9.69 5.55
N ALA A 40 -23.27 -8.43 5.24
CA ALA A 40 -22.28 -7.56 5.88
C ALA A 40 -22.40 -7.53 7.42
N ALA A 41 -23.56 -7.95 7.95
CA ALA A 41 -23.81 -8.05 9.38
C ALA A 41 -22.92 -9.05 10.14
N ASP A 42 -22.41 -10.09 9.45
CA ASP A 42 -21.58 -11.14 10.07
C ASP A 42 -20.11 -11.10 9.58
N TYR A 43 -19.73 -10.07 8.85
CA TYR A 43 -18.36 -9.93 8.35
C TYR A 43 -17.47 -9.18 9.36
N PRO A 44 -16.21 -9.67 9.62
CA PRO A 44 -15.67 -10.98 9.22
C PRO A 44 -16.08 -12.12 10.16
N SER A 45 -16.46 -13.29 9.60
CA SER A 45 -16.82 -14.50 10.36
C SER A 45 -15.70 -15.56 10.41
N ARG A 46 -14.58 -15.31 9.71
CA ARG A 46 -13.38 -16.16 9.65
C ARG A 46 -12.13 -15.29 9.48
N PRO A 47 -10.91 -15.85 9.60
CA PRO A 47 -9.68 -15.10 9.43
C PRO A 47 -9.57 -14.38 8.09
N VAL A 48 -9.10 -13.12 8.12
CA VAL A 48 -8.82 -12.27 6.96
C VAL A 48 -7.32 -12.29 6.68
N ARG A 49 -6.92 -12.57 5.45
CA ARG A 49 -5.53 -12.56 5.00
C ARG A 49 -5.16 -11.19 4.48
N LEU A 50 -4.06 -10.63 4.95
CA LEU A 50 -3.54 -9.34 4.48
C LEU A 50 -2.16 -9.54 3.84
N PHE A 51 -2.13 -9.45 2.53
CA PHE A 51 -0.91 -9.61 1.73
C PHE A 51 -0.09 -8.33 1.73
N VAL A 52 1.16 -8.45 2.16
CA VAL A 52 2.12 -7.35 2.25
C VAL A 52 3.23 -7.56 1.23
N PRO A 53 3.47 -6.62 0.29
CA PRO A 53 4.42 -6.79 -0.82
C PRO A 53 5.89 -6.60 -0.43
N TYR A 54 6.18 -6.56 0.86
CA TYR A 54 7.52 -6.33 1.41
C TYR A 54 7.95 -7.47 2.33
N GLY A 55 9.26 -7.56 2.55
CA GLY A 55 9.83 -8.41 3.60
C GLY A 55 9.42 -7.92 4.99
N ALA A 56 9.52 -8.81 5.98
CA ALA A 56 9.22 -8.49 7.36
C ALA A 56 10.17 -7.42 7.93
N GLY A 57 9.66 -6.56 8.81
CA GLY A 57 10.42 -5.54 9.55
C GLY A 57 10.55 -4.18 8.87
N GLY A 58 10.16 -4.04 7.60
CA GLY A 58 10.07 -2.73 6.93
C GLY A 58 8.83 -1.93 7.36
N VAL A 59 8.80 -0.63 7.02
CA VAL A 59 7.72 0.28 7.43
C VAL A 59 6.33 -0.23 7.03
N GLY A 60 6.18 -0.83 5.84
CA GLY A 60 4.92 -1.42 5.39
C GLY A 60 4.48 -2.60 6.25
N ASP A 61 5.40 -3.53 6.54
CA ASP A 61 5.12 -4.69 7.39
C ASP A 61 4.76 -4.27 8.83
N LEU A 62 5.52 -3.34 9.42
CA LEU A 62 5.27 -2.83 10.75
C LEU A 62 3.90 -2.14 10.86
N THR A 63 3.54 -1.30 9.88
CA THR A 63 2.23 -0.64 9.80
C THR A 63 1.11 -1.67 9.74
N MET A 64 1.21 -2.65 8.84
CA MET A 64 0.17 -3.66 8.66
C MET A 64 0.05 -4.59 9.87
N ARG A 65 1.14 -4.96 10.53
CA ARG A 65 1.09 -5.77 11.78
C ARG A 65 0.45 -5.01 12.93
N LEU A 66 0.77 -3.73 13.06
CA LEU A 66 0.16 -2.88 14.08
C LEU A 66 -1.36 -2.80 13.91
N LEU A 67 -1.81 -2.53 12.68
CA LEU A 67 -3.22 -2.47 12.34
C LEU A 67 -3.92 -3.84 12.48
N ALA A 68 -3.32 -4.91 11.92
CA ALA A 68 -3.88 -6.26 11.94
C ALA A 68 -4.12 -6.78 13.37
N ARG A 69 -3.18 -6.53 14.29
CA ARG A 69 -3.34 -6.87 15.70
C ARG A 69 -4.55 -6.15 16.30
N LYS A 70 -4.67 -4.82 16.07
CA LYS A 70 -5.78 -4.04 16.63
C LYS A 70 -7.13 -4.43 16.03
N LEU A 71 -7.18 -4.68 14.72
CA LEU A 71 -8.37 -5.21 14.06
C LEU A 71 -8.78 -6.57 14.66
N SER A 72 -7.81 -7.49 14.84
CA SER A 72 -8.10 -8.81 15.39
C SER A 72 -8.69 -8.75 16.80
N GLU A 73 -8.17 -7.85 17.64
CA GLU A 73 -8.73 -7.58 18.98
C GLU A 73 -10.16 -7.02 18.92
N GLN A 74 -10.41 -6.13 17.95
CA GLN A 74 -11.65 -5.37 17.79
C GLN A 74 -12.80 -6.21 17.26
N VAL A 75 -12.56 -6.99 16.17
CA VAL A 75 -13.62 -7.75 15.49
C VAL A 75 -13.66 -9.23 15.90
N LYS A 76 -12.78 -9.67 16.80
CA LYS A 76 -12.68 -11.06 17.30
C LYS A 76 -12.42 -12.10 16.19
N GLN A 77 -11.84 -11.66 15.09
CA GLN A 77 -11.37 -12.51 13.98
C GLN A 77 -9.93 -12.15 13.63
N GLN A 78 -9.11 -13.14 13.30
CA GLN A 78 -7.70 -12.93 13.01
C GLN A 78 -7.49 -12.19 11.69
N PHE A 79 -6.68 -11.13 11.70
CA PHE A 79 -6.07 -10.54 10.51
C PHE A 79 -4.64 -11.09 10.39
N VAL A 80 -4.41 -11.95 9.40
CA VAL A 80 -3.16 -12.69 9.23
C VAL A 80 -2.28 -12.01 8.19
N ILE A 81 -1.09 -11.56 8.58
CA ILE A 81 -0.12 -10.95 7.67
C ILE A 81 0.59 -12.03 6.86
N GLU A 82 0.56 -11.87 5.54
CA GLU A 82 1.32 -12.70 4.60
C GLU A 82 2.29 -11.85 3.78
N ASN A 83 3.57 -11.90 4.10
CA ASN A 83 4.60 -11.22 3.33
C ASN A 83 4.84 -11.96 2.01
N ARG A 84 4.69 -11.25 0.88
CA ARG A 84 4.93 -11.73 -0.49
C ARG A 84 5.81 -10.72 -1.23
N PRO A 85 7.10 -10.60 -0.87
CA PRO A 85 7.98 -9.63 -1.51
C PRO A 85 8.32 -10.03 -2.95
N GLY A 86 8.60 -9.03 -3.77
CA GLY A 86 9.12 -9.22 -5.12
C GLY A 86 8.34 -8.50 -6.22
N ALA A 87 9.06 -8.26 -7.31
CA ALA A 87 8.56 -7.62 -8.53
C ALA A 87 7.70 -6.35 -8.27
N GLY A 88 8.18 -5.44 -7.40
CA GLY A 88 7.45 -4.19 -7.12
C GLY A 88 6.05 -4.38 -6.51
N GLY A 89 5.81 -5.52 -5.84
CA GLY A 89 4.51 -5.84 -5.24
C GLY A 89 3.58 -6.67 -6.14
N ILE A 90 3.99 -7.00 -7.35
CA ILE A 90 3.18 -7.77 -8.32
C ILE A 90 2.76 -9.13 -7.72
N LEU A 91 3.66 -9.82 -7.01
CA LEU A 91 3.35 -11.13 -6.42
C LEU A 91 2.22 -11.03 -5.41
N ALA A 92 2.31 -10.11 -4.44
CA ALA A 92 1.29 -9.92 -3.42
C ALA A 92 -0.07 -9.59 -4.04
N MET A 93 -0.13 -8.61 -4.94
CA MET A 93 -1.37 -8.15 -5.54
C MET A 93 -2.02 -9.22 -6.44
N THR A 94 -1.21 -10.04 -7.13
CA THR A 94 -1.71 -11.17 -7.91
C THR A 94 -2.35 -12.24 -7.00
N GLU A 95 -1.76 -12.53 -5.83
CA GLU A 95 -2.34 -13.46 -4.86
C GLU A 95 -3.67 -12.95 -4.30
N VAL A 96 -3.79 -11.64 -4.05
CA VAL A 96 -5.06 -11.04 -3.63
C VAL A 96 -6.16 -11.29 -4.67
N LEU A 97 -5.88 -11.03 -5.96
CA LEU A 97 -6.85 -11.24 -7.03
C LEU A 97 -7.23 -12.72 -7.21
N ARG A 98 -6.25 -13.64 -7.05
CA ARG A 98 -6.50 -15.10 -7.14
C ARG A 98 -7.33 -15.64 -6.01
N ALA A 99 -7.26 -15.02 -4.83
CA ALA A 99 -8.01 -15.46 -3.66
C ALA A 99 -9.51 -15.16 -3.73
N GLY A 100 -9.94 -14.33 -4.69
CA GLY A 100 -11.36 -13.99 -4.89
C GLY A 100 -11.76 -12.68 -4.21
N ALA A 101 -13.03 -12.29 -4.37
CA ALA A 101 -13.55 -10.97 -4.00
C ALA A 101 -14.57 -11.03 -2.84
N ASP A 102 -14.43 -11.97 -1.92
CA ASP A 102 -15.31 -12.13 -0.76
C ASP A 102 -14.92 -11.27 0.46
N GLY A 103 -13.85 -10.46 0.33
CA GLY A 103 -13.34 -9.59 1.37
C GLY A 103 -12.36 -10.24 2.35
N TYR A 104 -12.05 -11.54 2.20
CA TYR A 104 -11.14 -12.27 3.11
C TYR A 104 -9.68 -12.33 2.62
N ALA A 105 -9.41 -11.74 1.47
CA ALA A 105 -8.06 -11.50 0.96
C ALA A 105 -7.92 -10.02 0.62
N LEU A 106 -7.06 -9.34 1.34
CA LEU A 106 -6.81 -7.92 1.19
C LEU A 106 -5.33 -7.69 0.82
N GLY A 107 -5.04 -6.62 0.10
CA GLY A 107 -3.68 -6.24 -0.26
C GLY A 107 -3.26 -4.92 0.38
N GLU A 108 -2.01 -4.85 0.80
CA GLU A 108 -1.40 -3.56 1.09
C GLU A 108 -1.09 -2.84 -0.20
N VAL A 109 -1.53 -1.60 -0.28
CA VAL A 109 -1.32 -0.68 -1.40
C VAL A 109 -0.73 0.63 -0.88
N GLY A 110 0.27 1.14 -1.59
CA GLY A 110 0.93 2.40 -1.22
C GLY A 110 1.76 2.96 -2.37
N ASN A 111 2.79 3.73 -2.03
CA ASN A 111 3.70 4.31 -3.02
C ASN A 111 4.34 3.25 -3.93
N GLY A 112 4.58 2.04 -3.42
CA GLY A 112 5.16 0.96 -4.22
C GLY A 112 4.31 0.62 -5.44
N GLN A 113 2.99 0.46 -5.28
CA GLN A 113 2.08 0.17 -6.38
C GLN A 113 1.89 1.37 -7.32
N ALA A 114 1.92 2.60 -6.78
CA ALA A 114 1.90 3.82 -7.60
C ALA A 114 3.13 3.92 -8.52
N ILE A 115 4.31 3.56 -7.99
CA ILE A 115 5.56 3.51 -8.74
C ILE A 115 5.52 2.38 -9.78
N SER A 116 5.13 1.17 -9.36
CA SER A 116 5.08 -0.01 -10.23
C SER A 116 4.18 0.20 -11.44
N ALA A 117 3.05 0.90 -11.27
CA ALA A 117 2.15 1.27 -12.36
C ALA A 117 2.83 2.09 -13.48
N SER A 118 3.96 2.73 -13.19
CA SER A 118 4.70 3.55 -14.17
C SER A 118 6.06 2.94 -14.55
N LEU A 119 6.67 2.15 -13.67
CA LEU A 119 8.00 1.58 -13.83
C LEU A 119 8.00 0.30 -14.68
N PHE A 120 6.94 -0.50 -14.62
CA PHE A 120 6.88 -1.75 -15.36
C PHE A 120 6.21 -1.56 -16.72
N ASN A 121 6.75 -2.20 -17.76
CA ASN A 121 6.18 -2.20 -19.12
C ASN A 121 4.81 -2.90 -19.15
N LYS A 122 4.65 -3.96 -18.36
CA LYS A 122 3.43 -4.76 -18.30
C LYS A 122 3.17 -5.26 -16.89
N LEU A 123 2.07 -4.83 -16.31
CA LEU A 123 1.54 -5.39 -15.07
C LEU A 123 0.43 -6.39 -15.38
N PRO A 124 0.27 -7.48 -14.60
CA PRO A 124 -0.82 -8.44 -14.78
C PRO A 124 -2.17 -7.90 -14.28
N PHE A 125 -2.21 -6.69 -13.73
CA PHE A 125 -3.40 -6.00 -13.23
C PHE A 125 -3.25 -4.48 -13.39
N ASP A 126 -4.37 -3.78 -13.32
CA ASP A 126 -4.44 -2.32 -13.17
C ASP A 126 -4.87 -2.01 -11.73
N VAL A 127 -4.01 -1.33 -10.96
CA VAL A 127 -4.24 -1.08 -9.53
C VAL A 127 -5.48 -0.20 -9.27
N LEU A 128 -5.84 0.69 -10.19
CA LEU A 128 -7.03 1.55 -10.06
C LEU A 128 -8.33 0.87 -10.51
N ARG A 129 -8.24 -0.08 -11.46
CA ARG A 129 -9.39 -0.79 -12.02
C ARG A 129 -9.71 -2.08 -11.27
N ASP A 130 -8.68 -2.89 -10.98
CA ASP A 130 -8.85 -4.24 -10.49
C ASP A 130 -8.92 -4.32 -8.96
N PHE A 131 -8.69 -3.17 -8.28
CA PHE A 131 -8.78 -3.05 -6.82
C PHE A 131 -9.70 -1.91 -6.40
N THR A 132 -10.41 -2.14 -5.29
CA THR A 132 -11.18 -1.12 -4.57
C THR A 132 -10.36 -0.69 -3.35
N PRO A 133 -9.94 0.58 -3.26
CA PRO A 133 -9.35 1.12 -2.05
C PRO A 133 -10.30 0.99 -0.86
N VAL A 134 -9.76 0.70 0.32
CA VAL A 134 -10.54 0.62 1.56
C VAL A 134 -10.21 1.82 2.46
N SER A 135 -8.96 1.95 2.88
CA SER A 135 -8.48 3.09 3.69
C SER A 135 -6.96 3.16 3.66
N VAL A 136 -6.38 4.33 3.73
CA VAL A 136 -5.00 4.50 4.17
C VAL A 136 -4.92 4.04 5.64
N ALA A 137 -3.77 3.52 6.05
CA ALA A 137 -3.50 3.08 7.41
C ALA A 137 -2.49 3.98 8.12
N ALA A 138 -1.48 4.45 7.40
CA ALA A 138 -0.50 5.38 7.93
C ALA A 138 0.13 6.22 6.82
N PHE A 139 0.57 7.42 7.23
CA PHE A 139 1.47 8.28 6.47
C PHE A 139 2.82 8.35 7.18
N PHE A 140 3.87 8.59 6.45
CA PHE A 140 5.22 8.71 6.98
C PHE A 140 6.11 9.53 6.05
N GLU A 141 7.06 10.21 6.65
CA GLU A 141 7.98 11.10 5.95
C GLU A 141 9.35 10.45 5.79
N MET A 142 10.04 10.88 4.76
CA MET A 142 11.43 10.52 4.56
C MET A 142 12.32 11.51 5.30
N LEU A 143 13.38 11.01 5.89
CA LEU A 143 14.42 11.79 6.49
C LEU A 143 15.57 11.98 5.49
N LEU A 144 16.08 13.20 5.42
CA LEU A 144 17.27 13.57 4.67
C LEU A 144 18.37 13.74 5.71
N ALA A 145 19.25 12.74 5.82
CA ALA A 145 20.21 12.65 6.91
C ALA A 145 21.65 12.57 6.41
N VAL A 146 22.56 13.10 7.22
CA VAL A 146 24.02 13.11 6.99
C VAL A 146 24.73 12.40 8.13
N PRO A 147 25.99 11.94 7.96
CA PRO A 147 26.81 11.48 9.08
C PRO A 147 26.88 12.54 10.20
N GLY A 148 26.93 12.10 11.46
CA GLY A 148 26.95 13.01 12.62
C GLY A 148 28.13 14.01 12.61
N ASN A 149 29.28 13.59 12.09
CA ASN A 149 30.48 14.40 11.90
C ASN A 149 30.50 15.20 10.59
N SER A 150 29.47 15.14 9.76
CA SER A 150 29.37 15.87 8.49
C SER A 150 29.57 17.39 8.71
N PRO A 151 30.28 18.10 7.80
CA PRO A 151 30.39 19.54 7.83
C PRO A 151 29.08 20.27 7.52
N PHE A 152 28.14 19.58 6.85
CA PHE A 152 26.88 20.18 6.44
C PHE A 152 25.90 20.27 7.62
N ARG A 153 25.38 21.47 7.88
CA ARG A 153 24.48 21.76 9.00
C ARG A 153 23.04 21.99 8.59
N SER A 154 22.83 22.28 7.30
CA SER A 154 21.50 22.46 6.70
C SER A 154 21.38 21.74 5.36
N LEU A 155 20.13 21.54 4.91
CA LEU A 155 19.88 20.99 3.57
C LEU A 155 20.43 21.92 2.48
N LYS A 156 20.40 23.23 2.71
CA LYS A 156 20.94 24.23 1.78
C LYS A 156 22.45 24.08 1.63
N ASP A 157 23.19 23.86 2.72
CA ASP A 157 24.65 23.72 2.68
C ASP A 157 25.09 22.59 1.73
N ILE A 158 24.46 21.41 1.88
CA ILE A 158 24.85 20.25 1.07
C ILE A 158 24.40 20.40 -0.39
N VAL A 159 23.23 21.00 -0.64
CA VAL A 159 22.76 21.32 -2.00
C VAL A 159 23.71 22.28 -2.72
N GLU A 160 24.12 23.36 -2.04
CA GLU A 160 25.07 24.32 -2.61
C GLU A 160 26.46 23.70 -2.83
N ALA A 161 26.88 22.79 -1.94
CA ALA A 161 28.14 22.06 -2.14
C ALA A 161 28.07 21.13 -3.36
N ALA A 162 26.96 20.41 -3.54
CA ALA A 162 26.75 19.55 -4.72
C ALA A 162 26.70 20.36 -6.02
N LYS A 163 26.09 21.55 -6.01
CA LYS A 163 26.09 22.46 -7.18
C LYS A 163 27.45 22.96 -7.55
N ARG A 164 28.32 23.24 -6.54
CA ARG A 164 29.72 23.69 -6.79
C ARG A 164 30.61 22.56 -7.29
N SER A 165 30.28 21.31 -6.97
CA SER A 165 31.09 20.13 -7.31
C SER A 165 30.16 19.00 -7.80
N PRO A 166 29.59 19.10 -9.04
CA PRO A 166 28.66 18.16 -9.57
C PRO A 166 29.21 16.72 -9.57
N GLY A 167 28.38 15.76 -9.13
CA GLY A 167 28.72 14.34 -9.08
C GLY A 167 29.79 13.93 -8.05
N LYS A 168 30.21 14.85 -7.14
CA LYS A 168 31.26 14.54 -6.13
C LYS A 168 30.70 14.10 -4.78
N LEU A 169 29.48 14.48 -4.45
CA LEU A 169 28.82 14.06 -3.23
C LEU A 169 27.94 12.86 -3.50
N ASN A 170 28.01 11.85 -2.63
CA ASN A 170 27.27 10.61 -2.74
C ASN A 170 25.92 10.71 -2.02
N LEU A 171 24.83 10.50 -2.76
CA LEU A 171 23.48 10.38 -2.21
C LEU A 171 23.09 8.91 -2.14
N GLY A 172 22.88 8.41 -0.93
CA GLY A 172 22.49 7.03 -0.67
C GLY A 172 20.99 6.83 -0.59
N ALA A 173 20.48 5.83 -1.28
CA ALA A 173 19.08 5.36 -1.19
C ALA A 173 19.02 3.83 -1.27
N ILE A 174 17.86 3.25 -0.94
CA ILE A 174 17.70 1.79 -1.04
C ILE A 174 16.91 1.39 -2.28
N ASN A 175 17.20 0.22 -2.80
CA ASN A 175 16.47 -0.48 -3.87
C ASN A 175 16.09 0.40 -5.09
N PRO A 176 16.66 0.16 -6.26
CA PRO A 176 16.24 0.81 -7.49
C PRO A 176 14.71 0.71 -7.67
N GLY A 177 14.05 1.82 -8.00
CA GLY A 177 12.60 1.87 -8.15
C GLY A 177 11.80 1.93 -6.83
N SER A 178 12.45 1.97 -5.66
CA SER A 178 11.77 2.27 -4.40
C SER A 178 11.38 3.74 -4.29
N THR A 179 10.52 4.08 -3.33
CA THR A 179 10.19 5.48 -3.04
C THR A 179 11.42 6.27 -2.65
N GLN A 180 12.36 5.69 -1.88
CA GLN A 180 13.60 6.33 -1.48
C GLN A 180 14.48 6.65 -2.70
N ASN A 181 14.64 5.69 -3.60
CA ASN A 181 15.41 5.88 -4.84
C ASN A 181 14.79 6.95 -5.75
N LEU A 182 13.48 6.86 -6.02
CA LEU A 182 12.80 7.88 -6.85
C LEU A 182 12.74 9.24 -6.18
N SER A 183 12.69 9.29 -4.86
CA SER A 183 12.77 10.52 -4.09
C SER A 183 14.13 11.21 -4.26
N ALA A 184 15.23 10.45 -4.34
CA ALA A 184 16.54 10.97 -4.65
C ALA A 184 16.60 11.60 -6.04
N HIS A 185 16.01 10.96 -7.06
CA HIS A 185 15.89 11.55 -8.39
C HIS A 185 15.04 12.84 -8.38
N LEU A 186 13.89 12.81 -7.70
CA LEU A 186 13.05 14.01 -7.56
C LEU A 186 13.82 15.15 -6.86
N PHE A 187 14.60 14.84 -5.83
CA PHE A 187 15.40 15.83 -5.10
C PHE A 187 16.42 16.52 -6.02
N GLN A 188 17.15 15.75 -6.82
CA GLN A 188 18.07 16.30 -7.79
C GLN A 188 17.34 17.18 -8.83
N GLN A 189 16.19 16.74 -9.32
CA GLN A 189 15.37 17.53 -10.27
C GLN A 189 14.88 18.86 -9.67
N VAL A 190 14.44 18.85 -8.42
CA VAL A 190 13.91 20.04 -7.73
C VAL A 190 15.01 21.00 -7.34
N THR A 191 16.13 20.48 -6.83
CA THR A 191 17.23 21.31 -6.34
C THR A 191 18.17 21.79 -7.44
N GLY A 192 18.22 21.10 -8.58
CA GLY A 192 19.22 21.29 -9.62
C GLY A 192 20.64 20.92 -9.17
N ALA A 193 20.78 20.16 -8.08
CA ALA A 193 22.06 19.65 -7.59
C ALA A 193 22.34 18.26 -8.18
N ASP A 194 23.57 18.02 -8.54
CA ASP A 194 24.03 16.74 -9.11
C ASP A 194 24.81 15.95 -8.05
N PHE A 195 24.20 14.86 -7.58
CA PHE A 195 24.79 13.90 -6.66
C PHE A 195 25.07 12.58 -7.39
N ALA A 196 26.15 11.90 -7.02
CA ALA A 196 26.34 10.51 -7.41
C ALA A 196 25.35 9.64 -6.61
N LEU A 197 24.30 9.14 -7.26
CA LEU A 197 23.31 8.31 -6.60
C LEU A 197 23.85 6.89 -6.43
N VAL A 198 23.97 6.45 -5.17
CA VAL A 198 24.40 5.10 -4.77
C VAL A 198 23.23 4.35 -4.16
N THR A 199 22.93 3.16 -4.70
CA THR A 199 21.79 2.37 -4.21
C THR A 199 22.24 1.12 -3.47
N TYR A 200 21.62 0.88 -2.32
CA TYR A 200 21.85 -0.28 -1.45
C TYR A 200 20.63 -1.20 -1.48
N ARG A 201 20.81 -2.44 -1.10
CA ARG A 201 19.68 -3.40 -1.03
C ARG A 201 18.78 -3.16 0.19
N THR A 202 19.40 -2.75 1.30
CA THR A 202 18.74 -2.64 2.59
C THR A 202 19.21 -1.39 3.35
N THR A 203 18.38 -0.91 4.27
CA THR A 203 18.74 0.18 5.20
C THR A 203 20.02 -0.14 6.01
N PRO A 204 20.24 -1.33 6.57
CA PRO A 204 21.48 -1.63 7.28
C PRO A 204 22.76 -1.51 6.42
N GLU A 205 22.69 -1.86 5.12
CA GLU A 205 23.81 -1.66 4.20
C GLU A 205 24.08 -0.17 3.97
N LEU A 206 23.02 0.63 3.74
CA LEU A 206 23.10 2.08 3.61
C LEU A 206 23.70 2.74 4.85
N LEU A 207 23.25 2.35 6.06
CA LEU A 207 23.78 2.83 7.33
C LEU A 207 25.26 2.51 7.50
N THR A 208 25.67 1.28 7.15
CA THR A 208 27.07 0.87 7.21
C THR A 208 27.94 1.72 6.29
N ALA A 209 27.50 2.01 5.08
CA ALA A 209 28.20 2.87 4.13
C ALA A 209 28.29 4.33 4.63
N MET A 210 27.22 4.85 5.23
CA MET A 210 27.24 6.18 5.85
C MET A 210 28.24 6.28 6.99
N LEU A 211 28.27 5.29 7.89
CA LEU A 211 29.21 5.26 9.02
C LEU A 211 30.67 5.12 8.58
N ARG A 212 30.92 4.58 7.39
CA ARG A 212 32.25 4.52 6.76
C ARG A 212 32.62 5.81 6.01
N GLY A 213 31.71 6.78 5.89
CA GLY A 213 31.92 8.01 5.14
C GLY A 213 31.84 7.82 3.61
N GLU A 214 31.22 6.74 3.14
CA GLU A 214 31.03 6.46 1.71
C GLU A 214 29.83 7.24 1.16
N ILE A 215 28.92 7.71 2.01
CA ILE A 215 27.69 8.43 1.69
C ILE A 215 27.65 9.76 2.44
N ASP A 216 27.40 10.86 1.72
CA ASP A 216 27.29 12.19 2.25
C ASP A 216 25.87 12.57 2.69
N LEU A 217 24.84 12.08 1.97
CA LEU A 217 23.42 12.33 2.22
C LEU A 217 22.65 11.03 2.03
N ALA A 218 21.80 10.65 2.96
CA ALA A 218 20.93 9.47 2.84
C ALA A 218 19.46 9.82 2.91
N PHE A 219 18.66 9.07 2.17
CA PHE A 219 17.20 9.13 2.17
C PHE A 219 16.63 7.81 2.66
N ASP A 220 16.02 7.84 3.84
CA ASP A 220 15.28 6.68 4.36
C ASP A 220 14.21 7.12 5.37
N TYR A 221 13.40 6.19 5.83
CA TYR A 221 12.32 6.43 6.77
C TYR A 221 12.81 6.43 8.22
N TYR A 222 12.05 7.13 9.09
CA TYR A 222 12.35 7.31 10.51
C TYR A 222 12.70 5.98 11.21
N ALA A 223 11.85 4.95 11.06
CA ALA A 223 12.06 3.66 11.72
C ALA A 223 13.39 2.99 11.37
N GLY A 224 13.96 3.27 10.18
CA GLY A 224 15.23 2.74 9.74
C GLY A 224 16.44 3.48 10.28
N LEU A 225 16.30 4.76 10.65
CA LEU A 225 17.42 5.65 10.96
C LEU A 225 17.48 6.06 12.45
N ILE A 226 16.41 5.87 13.21
CA ILE A 226 16.25 6.45 14.55
C ILE A 226 17.36 6.05 15.52
N SER A 227 17.81 4.80 15.50
CA SER A 227 18.90 4.32 16.37
C SER A 227 20.21 5.09 16.18
N GLU A 228 20.55 5.36 14.92
CA GLU A 228 21.78 6.08 14.56
C GLU A 228 21.66 7.58 14.81
N ILE A 229 20.43 8.11 14.72
CA ILE A 229 20.12 9.50 15.07
C ILE A 229 20.21 9.70 16.58
N ASP A 230 19.57 8.84 17.38
CA ASP A 230 19.58 8.91 18.84
C ASP A 230 20.98 8.75 19.42
N SER A 231 21.82 7.94 18.77
CA SER A 231 23.23 7.77 19.16
C SER A 231 24.16 8.90 18.67
N GLY A 232 23.63 9.90 17.94
CA GLY A 232 24.40 11.02 17.40
C GLY A 232 25.32 10.68 16.22
N LYS A 233 25.27 9.44 15.72
CA LYS A 233 26.04 9.00 14.55
C LYS A 233 25.50 9.55 13.24
N MET A 234 24.25 9.98 13.24
CA MET A 234 23.59 10.65 12.11
C MET A 234 22.87 11.92 12.59
N ARG A 235 22.72 12.87 11.68
CA ARG A 235 21.96 14.09 11.88
C ARG A 235 20.97 14.26 10.75
N ILE A 236 19.72 14.59 11.09
CA ILE A 236 18.68 14.94 10.13
C ILE A 236 18.88 16.40 9.72
N LEU A 237 18.90 16.66 8.41
CA LEU A 237 18.94 18.04 7.87
C LEU A 237 17.54 18.55 7.55
N ALA A 238 16.64 17.66 7.09
CA ALA A 238 15.26 18.00 6.80
C ALA A 238 14.38 16.75 6.76
N THR A 239 13.05 16.95 6.82
CA THR A 239 12.05 15.94 6.48
C THR A 239 11.45 16.25 5.10
N SER A 240 10.84 15.24 4.47
CA SER A 240 10.19 15.39 3.16
C SER A 240 8.69 15.72 3.23
N GLY A 241 8.18 15.95 4.43
CA GLY A 241 6.77 16.24 4.67
C GLY A 241 6.34 17.63 4.21
N GLU A 242 5.04 17.82 4.12
CA GLU A 242 4.44 19.14 3.85
C GLU A 242 4.54 20.10 5.04
N GLU A 243 4.46 19.53 6.25
CA GLU A 243 4.52 20.21 7.53
C GLU A 243 5.58 19.58 8.41
N ARG A 244 5.98 20.26 9.48
CA ARG A 244 6.97 19.74 10.43
C ARG A 244 6.42 18.51 11.17
N ASN A 245 7.25 17.48 11.25
CA ASN A 245 6.93 16.28 11.97
C ASN A 245 6.82 16.55 13.48
N PRO A 246 5.71 16.22 14.14
CA PRO A 246 5.54 16.44 15.59
C PRO A 246 6.59 15.74 16.47
N LEU A 247 7.23 14.67 15.99
CA LEU A 247 8.32 13.97 16.69
C LEU A 247 9.67 14.68 16.50
N LEU A 248 9.81 15.45 15.43
CA LEU A 248 11.05 16.10 15.01
C LEU A 248 10.86 17.62 14.87
N LYS A 249 10.29 18.23 15.90
CA LYS A 249 9.83 19.64 15.89
C LYS A 249 10.93 20.63 15.49
N ASP A 250 12.18 20.32 15.84
CA ASP A 250 13.35 21.17 15.55
C ASP A 250 13.93 20.92 14.16
N VAL A 251 13.47 19.87 13.46
CA VAL A 251 13.93 19.54 12.12
C VAL A 251 13.02 20.26 11.10
N PRO A 252 13.59 21.10 10.21
CA PRO A 252 12.79 21.74 9.16
C PRO A 252 12.33 20.73 8.13
N THR A 253 11.25 21.04 7.43
CA THR A 253 10.91 20.35 6.17
C THR A 253 11.86 20.83 5.06
N ALA A 254 11.95 20.06 3.97
CA ALA A 254 12.65 20.51 2.77
C ALA A 254 12.03 21.81 2.20
N LYS A 255 10.71 21.97 2.36
CA LYS A 255 9.98 23.20 2.01
C LYS A 255 10.47 24.40 2.85
N ASP A 256 10.61 24.25 4.18
CA ASP A 256 11.16 25.27 5.07
C ASP A 256 12.61 25.60 4.70
N ALA A 257 13.37 24.62 4.21
CA ALA A 257 14.75 24.77 3.78
C ALA A 257 14.90 25.44 2.39
N GLY A 258 13.80 25.85 1.75
CA GLY A 258 13.81 26.57 0.47
C GLY A 258 13.55 25.69 -0.76
N PHE A 259 13.09 24.45 -0.59
CA PHE A 259 12.76 23.51 -1.67
C PHE A 259 11.29 23.10 -1.64
N PRO A 260 10.34 24.03 -1.88
CA PRO A 260 8.91 23.77 -1.68
C PRO A 260 8.30 22.74 -2.64
N GLN A 261 8.96 22.46 -3.78
CA GLN A 261 8.51 21.42 -4.72
C GLN A 261 8.97 20.01 -4.29
N TYR A 262 9.87 19.89 -3.30
CA TYR A 262 10.28 18.60 -2.78
C TYR A 262 9.42 18.20 -1.59
N VAL A 263 8.29 17.56 -1.90
CA VAL A 263 7.39 16.97 -0.90
C VAL A 263 7.20 15.50 -1.25
N VAL A 264 7.56 14.62 -0.33
CA VAL A 264 7.39 13.15 -0.46
C VAL A 264 6.84 12.59 0.83
N VAL A 265 5.53 12.33 0.83
CA VAL A 265 4.85 11.65 1.93
C VAL A 265 4.58 10.22 1.51
N GLY A 266 5.25 9.27 2.16
CA GLY A 266 4.95 7.86 2.04
C GLY A 266 3.63 7.52 2.72
N TRP A 267 2.99 6.47 2.25
CA TRP A 267 1.75 5.97 2.85
C TRP A 267 1.56 4.49 2.55
N ASN A 268 0.85 3.83 3.46
CA ASN A 268 0.37 2.47 3.32
C ASN A 268 -1.13 2.44 3.55
N GLY A 269 -1.85 1.68 2.78
CA GLY A 269 -3.29 1.48 2.90
C GLY A 269 -3.69 0.06 2.54
N ILE A 270 -4.96 -0.21 2.64
CA ILE A 270 -5.56 -1.52 2.35
C ILE A 270 -6.50 -1.38 1.16
N ALA A 271 -6.40 -2.31 0.22
CA ALA A 271 -7.34 -2.47 -0.87
C ALA A 271 -7.86 -3.91 -0.94
N ALA A 272 -9.08 -4.04 -1.46
CA ALA A 272 -9.73 -5.30 -1.76
C ALA A 272 -9.83 -5.49 -3.28
N PRO A 273 -10.08 -6.69 -3.82
CA PRO A 273 -10.43 -6.87 -5.23
C PRO A 273 -11.64 -6.02 -5.63
N ALA A 274 -11.67 -5.50 -6.86
CA ALA A 274 -12.71 -4.56 -7.31
C ALA A 274 -14.15 -5.11 -7.23
N ALA A 275 -14.31 -6.43 -7.35
CA ALA A 275 -15.62 -7.09 -7.25
C ALA A 275 -16.07 -7.36 -5.79
N THR A 276 -15.32 -6.90 -4.78
CA THR A 276 -15.73 -7.04 -3.37
C THR A 276 -17.00 -6.22 -3.11
N ALA A 277 -17.96 -6.83 -2.43
CA ALA A 277 -19.25 -6.20 -2.15
C ALA A 277 -19.09 -4.85 -1.43
N PRO A 278 -19.79 -3.79 -1.86
CA PRO A 278 -19.67 -2.45 -1.26
C PRO A 278 -19.91 -2.42 0.26
N ASP A 279 -20.81 -3.23 0.77
CA ASP A 279 -21.09 -3.31 2.21
C ASP A 279 -19.90 -3.90 2.99
N VAL A 280 -19.17 -4.85 2.43
CA VAL A 280 -17.92 -5.39 3.02
C VAL A 280 -16.84 -4.31 3.05
N VAL A 281 -16.68 -3.56 1.97
CA VAL A 281 -15.72 -2.41 1.91
C VAL A 281 -16.08 -1.37 2.97
N LYS A 282 -17.36 -1.08 3.14
CA LYS A 282 -17.85 -0.12 4.16
C LYS A 282 -17.55 -0.59 5.58
N VAL A 283 -17.78 -1.88 5.89
CA VAL A 283 -17.43 -2.46 7.20
C VAL A 283 -15.92 -2.39 7.42
N LEU A 284 -15.12 -2.82 6.46
CA LEU A 284 -13.66 -2.76 6.54
C LEU A 284 -13.17 -1.32 6.79
N ASN A 285 -13.68 -0.35 6.02
CA ASN A 285 -13.30 1.06 6.19
C ASN A 285 -13.63 1.56 7.60
N ALA A 286 -14.83 1.27 8.10
CA ALA A 286 -15.25 1.68 9.44
C ALA A 286 -14.37 1.05 10.53
N GLU A 287 -14.10 -0.26 10.45
CA GLU A 287 -13.28 -0.97 11.42
C GLU A 287 -11.81 -0.52 11.41
N ILE A 288 -11.24 -0.29 10.21
CA ILE A 288 -9.88 0.25 10.06
C ILE A 288 -9.78 1.64 10.68
N ASN A 289 -10.69 2.55 10.35
CA ASN A 289 -10.68 3.90 10.90
C ASN A 289 -10.86 3.90 12.43
N ARG A 290 -11.71 3.03 12.97
CA ARG A 290 -11.88 2.85 14.42
C ARG A 290 -10.61 2.32 15.08
N ALA A 291 -9.93 1.33 14.47
CA ALA A 291 -8.68 0.78 14.96
C ALA A 291 -7.57 1.85 14.98
N LEU A 292 -7.45 2.63 13.91
CA LEU A 292 -6.45 3.69 13.78
C LEU A 292 -6.67 4.85 14.77
N ALA A 293 -7.91 5.10 15.19
CA ALA A 293 -8.22 6.11 16.19
C ALA A 293 -7.92 5.66 17.64
N ALA A 294 -7.59 4.39 17.87
CA ALA A 294 -7.35 3.88 19.21
C ALA A 294 -6.05 4.45 19.82
N PRO A 295 -6.08 5.00 21.06
CA PRO A 295 -4.92 5.69 21.66
C PRO A 295 -3.66 4.85 21.77
N ASP A 296 -3.81 3.55 22.05
CA ASP A 296 -2.68 2.61 22.15
C ASP A 296 -2.04 2.32 20.79
N LEU A 297 -2.83 2.28 19.71
CA LEU A 297 -2.30 2.17 18.34
C LEU A 297 -1.60 3.47 17.93
N GLN A 298 -2.21 4.63 18.21
CA GLN A 298 -1.62 5.94 17.93
C GLN A 298 -0.26 6.11 18.58
N GLU A 299 -0.12 5.73 19.85
CA GLU A 299 1.14 5.83 20.57
C GLU A 299 2.22 4.90 19.99
N GLN A 300 1.85 3.66 19.62
CA GLN A 300 2.78 2.73 18.99
C GLN A 300 3.21 3.18 17.60
N ALA A 301 2.25 3.68 16.79
CA ALA A 301 2.51 4.22 15.46
C ALA A 301 3.48 5.42 15.54
N ARG A 302 3.22 6.34 16.46
CA ARG A 302 4.07 7.50 16.68
C ARG A 302 5.51 7.12 17.01
N ARG A 303 5.74 6.12 17.88
CA ARG A 303 7.10 5.62 18.19
C ARG A 303 7.85 5.07 16.98
N LEU A 304 7.12 4.65 15.95
CA LEU A 304 7.67 4.19 14.67
C LEU A 304 7.81 5.31 13.63
N GLY A 305 7.47 6.56 13.99
CA GLY A 305 7.47 7.67 13.05
C GLY A 305 6.31 7.63 12.05
N LEU A 306 5.21 6.98 12.42
CA LEU A 306 4.02 6.83 11.60
C LEU A 306 2.90 7.77 12.09
N ASP A 307 2.27 8.49 11.17
CA ASP A 307 0.99 9.16 11.37
C ASP A 307 -0.13 8.16 11.01
N ALA A 308 -0.63 7.44 12.04
CA ALA A 308 -1.70 6.46 11.86
C ALA A 308 -3.02 7.17 11.67
N ARG A 309 -3.43 7.35 10.44
CA ARG A 309 -4.63 8.09 10.06
C ARG A 309 -5.32 7.41 8.90
N GLY A 310 -6.61 7.10 9.10
CA GLY A 310 -7.45 6.52 8.06
C GLY A 310 -8.04 7.55 7.12
N THR A 311 -8.62 7.05 6.05
CA THR A 311 -9.28 7.84 5.00
C THR A 311 -10.57 7.17 4.55
N THR A 312 -11.34 7.88 3.75
CA THR A 312 -12.38 7.27 2.92
C THR A 312 -11.75 6.48 1.76
N PRO A 313 -12.47 5.54 1.16
CA PRO A 313 -12.03 4.86 -0.05
C PRO A 313 -11.72 5.83 -1.21
N GLN A 314 -12.48 6.91 -1.33
CA GLN A 314 -12.30 7.91 -2.39
C GLN A 314 -11.00 8.72 -2.19
N GLU A 315 -10.74 9.19 -0.98
CA GLU A 315 -9.49 9.91 -0.66
C GLU A 315 -8.25 9.04 -0.95
N MET A 316 -8.31 7.73 -0.60
CA MET A 316 -7.22 6.81 -0.93
C MET A 316 -7.09 6.60 -2.44
N ARG A 317 -8.19 6.53 -3.20
CA ARG A 317 -8.18 6.43 -4.67
C ARG A 317 -7.54 7.66 -5.31
N ASP A 318 -7.94 8.85 -4.86
CA ASP A 318 -7.44 10.12 -5.38
C ASP A 318 -5.94 10.24 -5.11
N ARG A 319 -5.51 9.86 -3.91
CA ARG A 319 -4.11 9.81 -3.53
C ARG A 319 -3.31 8.87 -4.43
N LEU A 320 -3.78 7.64 -4.61
CA LEU A 320 -3.11 6.65 -5.47
C LEU A 320 -2.98 7.15 -6.91
N SER A 321 -4.04 7.74 -7.45
CA SER A 321 -4.05 8.31 -8.80
C SER A 321 -3.05 9.46 -8.95
N ALA A 322 -3.02 10.38 -7.98
CA ALA A 322 -2.07 11.50 -7.96
C ALA A 322 -0.62 11.01 -7.87
N ASP A 323 -0.34 10.02 -7.03
CA ASP A 323 1.01 9.46 -6.87
C ASP A 323 1.46 8.68 -8.13
N ILE A 324 0.57 7.97 -8.82
CA ILE A 324 0.88 7.35 -10.13
C ILE A 324 1.34 8.42 -11.13
N ALA A 325 0.61 9.54 -11.22
CA ALA A 325 0.96 10.64 -12.13
C ALA A 325 2.30 11.29 -11.73
N LYS A 326 2.50 11.55 -10.44
CA LYS A 326 3.74 12.11 -9.88
C LYS A 326 4.95 11.24 -10.20
N TRP A 327 4.91 9.96 -9.85
CA TRP A 327 6.05 9.06 -10.03
C TRP A 327 6.33 8.77 -11.50
N ARG A 328 5.31 8.75 -12.35
CA ARG A 328 5.49 8.69 -13.81
C ARG A 328 6.35 9.86 -14.29
N GLY A 329 6.02 11.08 -13.88
CA GLY A 329 6.79 12.27 -14.26
C GLY A 329 8.23 12.24 -13.76
N VAL A 330 8.48 11.70 -12.55
CA VAL A 330 9.85 11.54 -12.02
C VAL A 330 10.64 10.51 -12.83
N ILE A 331 10.05 9.35 -13.13
CA ILE A 331 10.66 8.25 -13.90
C ILE A 331 11.05 8.75 -15.31
N GLU A 332 10.11 9.42 -15.99
CA GLU A 332 10.33 9.95 -17.34
C GLU A 332 11.43 11.01 -17.40
N LYS A 333 11.39 11.99 -16.46
CA LYS A 333 12.41 13.06 -16.40
C LYS A 333 13.80 12.54 -15.99
N ALA A 334 13.87 11.51 -15.16
CA ALA A 334 15.13 10.89 -14.75
C ALA A 334 15.68 9.92 -15.81
N GLY A 335 14.95 9.64 -16.89
CA GLY A 335 15.33 8.67 -17.92
C GLY A 335 15.46 7.24 -17.38
N ILE A 336 14.70 6.89 -16.31
CA ILE A 336 14.76 5.56 -15.71
C ILE A 336 14.11 4.56 -16.68
N PRO A 337 14.85 3.52 -17.14
CA PRO A 337 14.28 2.56 -18.05
C PRO A 337 13.16 1.76 -17.38
N LYS A 338 12.09 1.52 -18.14
CA LYS A 338 11.02 0.63 -17.70
C LYS A 338 11.51 -0.82 -17.59
N GLN A 339 10.98 -1.53 -16.63
CA GLN A 339 11.30 -2.92 -16.33
C GLN A 339 10.31 -3.92 -16.97
#